data_cb25e5282351959edbbe3105450faca8
#
_entry.id   cb25e5282351959edbbe3105450faca8
#
_cell.length_a   1.000
_cell.length_b   1.000
_cell.length_c   1.000
_cell.angle_alpha   90.00
_cell.angle_beta   90.00
_cell.angle_gamma   90.00
#
_symmetry.space_group_name_H-M   'P 1'
#
loop_
_entity.id
_entity.type
_entity.pdbx_description
1 polymer ?
#
loop_
_entity_poly.entity_id
_entity_poly.type
_entity_poly.pdbx_seq_one_letter_code
_entity_poly.pdbx_strand_id
1 'polypeptide(L)'
;MPEAGFVSAPAFAARDAPHHRPIIMTRVRRLNTHFDTGLVWFRRDLRSTDQAALYYALKHCERVWCVFVLDTTILQPILDTWRIRRPDRTPEDRRIEFILAALEELDQALRQHGGGLIVLHDDARAAIPALAEQLGVEAVFTNHDYEPAAIERDEAVREQLAEKGRELLTFKDQVIFERDEILTGQGKSFTVFTPYKNAWLKQLNAFDLQPYPVETYLAHLAPPPAALDRGRPTLAQLGFAPSNLADLRLPTGMNGAQQLLDDFLTRIDSYGDRRDFPAAKGPSYLSMHLRFGTVSIRTLARLAHELSLQPGGQGAATWLSELIWRDFYFMILSHHPRLASGAAFKAEYDALRWETGPHADAAFAAWCEGRTGYPLVDAAMLQLNRTGYMHNRLRMVTASFLVKDLGIDWRLGERYFAEQLNDFDFSANNGGWQWAASTGCDAQPYFRIFNPVTQSEKFDPEGRFIKRYLPQLANVPPKWIHAPWLAGVERLTDFGVTLERDYAAPIVDHAEARQRTLARFGK
;
A
#
# COMPACT_ATOMS: atom_id res chain seq x y z
N MET A 1 15.83 -33.80 -7.19
CA MET A 1 15.16 -32.53 -6.92
C MET A 1 13.82 -32.57 -7.63
N PRO A 2 12.64 -32.61 -6.96
CA PRO A 2 11.36 -32.63 -7.66
C PRO A 2 11.04 -31.22 -8.16
N GLU A 3 10.56 -31.17 -9.39
CA GLU A 3 10.08 -29.99 -10.08
C GLU A 3 8.97 -29.30 -9.27
N ALA A 4 9.22 -28.08 -8.80
CA ALA A 4 8.19 -27.24 -8.26
C ALA A 4 7.35 -26.67 -9.40
N GLY A 5 6.35 -27.43 -9.82
CA GLY A 5 5.33 -26.95 -10.75
C GLY A 5 4.60 -25.76 -10.13
N PHE A 6 4.67 -24.61 -10.80
CA PHE A 6 3.84 -23.46 -10.48
C PHE A 6 2.37 -23.82 -10.75
N VAL A 7 1.66 -24.21 -9.70
CA VAL A 7 0.22 -24.38 -9.77
C VAL A 7 -0.36 -22.98 -9.91
N SER A 8 -0.97 -22.69 -11.04
CA SER A 8 -1.80 -21.51 -11.24
C SER A 8 -2.88 -21.51 -10.14
N ALA A 9 -2.91 -20.44 -9.35
CA ALA A 9 -4.01 -20.23 -8.43
C ALA A 9 -5.34 -20.25 -9.21
N PRO A 10 -6.42 -20.78 -8.63
CA PRO A 10 -7.69 -20.89 -9.32
C PRO A 10 -8.12 -19.51 -9.81
N ALA A 11 -8.37 -19.41 -11.11
CA ALA A 11 -9.03 -18.26 -11.70
C ALA A 11 -10.37 -18.10 -10.99
N PHE A 12 -10.58 -16.96 -10.35
CA PHE A 12 -11.91 -16.56 -9.93
C PHE A 12 -12.77 -16.53 -11.19
N ALA A 13 -13.65 -17.50 -11.31
CA ALA A 13 -14.61 -17.55 -12.40
C ALA A 13 -15.43 -16.26 -12.35
N ALA A 14 -15.33 -15.47 -13.41
CA ALA A 14 -16.21 -14.34 -13.64
C ALA A 14 -17.64 -14.86 -13.65
N ARG A 15 -18.36 -14.67 -12.55
CA ARG A 15 -19.81 -14.68 -12.58
C ARG A 15 -20.22 -13.35 -13.21
N ASP A 16 -21.10 -13.40 -14.18
CA ASP A 16 -21.68 -12.24 -14.84
C ASP A 16 -22.05 -11.18 -13.80
N ALA A 17 -21.43 -10.00 -13.91
CA ALA A 17 -21.64 -8.90 -13.00
C ALA A 17 -23.12 -8.47 -13.10
N PRO A 18 -23.88 -8.46 -12.00
CA PRO A 18 -25.21 -7.88 -12.01
C PRO A 18 -25.08 -6.39 -12.35
N HIS A 19 -25.98 -5.90 -13.20
CA HIS A 19 -26.10 -4.51 -13.57
C HIS A 19 -25.96 -3.61 -12.35
N HIS A 20 -24.90 -2.81 -12.31
CA HIS A 20 -24.67 -1.83 -11.25
C HIS A 20 -25.89 -0.88 -11.21
N ARG A 21 -26.71 -1.04 -10.17
CA ARG A 21 -27.55 0.07 -9.72
C ARG A 21 -26.59 1.17 -9.28
N PRO A 22 -26.80 2.44 -9.68
CA PRO A 22 -25.96 3.52 -9.21
C PRO A 22 -26.00 3.50 -7.67
N ILE A 23 -24.82 3.34 -7.06
CA ILE A 23 -24.65 3.48 -5.60
C ILE A 23 -25.10 4.91 -5.32
N ILE A 24 -26.28 5.05 -4.72
CA ILE A 24 -26.83 6.35 -4.36
C ILE A 24 -25.81 6.97 -3.40
N MET A 25 -25.17 8.05 -3.88
CA MET A 25 -24.33 8.90 -3.06
C MET A 25 -25.11 9.27 -1.79
N THR A 26 -24.75 8.71 -0.68
CA THR A 26 -25.10 9.29 0.60
C THR A 26 -24.18 10.51 0.78
N ARG A 27 -24.57 11.67 0.17
CA ARG A 27 -24.13 12.95 0.73
C ARG A 27 -24.27 12.77 2.23
N VAL A 28 -23.27 13.19 3.01
CA VAL A 28 -23.38 13.25 4.46
C VAL A 28 -24.75 13.88 4.76
N ARG A 29 -25.79 13.03 4.86
CA ARG A 29 -27.05 13.48 5.45
C ARG A 29 -26.59 14.01 6.79
N ARG A 30 -26.88 15.27 7.09
CA ARG A 30 -26.73 15.77 8.46
C ARG A 30 -27.38 14.69 9.29
N LEU A 31 -26.55 13.91 10.03
CA LEU A 31 -27.05 12.91 10.94
C LEU A 31 -27.83 13.72 11.98
N ASN A 32 -29.14 13.79 11.81
CA ASN A 32 -30.06 14.39 12.80
C ASN A 32 -30.55 13.31 13.77
N THR A 33 -30.17 12.04 13.51
CA THR A 33 -30.55 10.89 14.32
C THR A 33 -29.59 10.76 15.47
N HIS A 34 -30.11 10.63 16.68
CA HIS A 34 -29.39 10.28 17.89
C HIS A 34 -29.69 8.82 18.19
N PHE A 35 -28.69 8.07 18.64
CA PHE A 35 -28.78 6.66 19.00
C PHE A 35 -28.41 6.50 20.47
N ASP A 36 -29.01 5.54 21.17
CA ASP A 36 -28.58 5.21 22.53
C ASP A 36 -27.23 4.48 22.51
N THR A 37 -27.01 3.64 21.48
CA THR A 37 -25.83 2.77 21.42
C THR A 37 -25.24 2.66 20.02
N GLY A 38 -23.91 2.71 19.95
CA GLY A 38 -23.15 2.57 18.69
C GLY A 38 -21.97 1.65 18.81
N LEU A 39 -21.51 1.14 17.66
CA LEU A 39 -20.31 0.32 17.51
C LEU A 39 -19.42 0.92 16.42
N VAL A 40 -18.17 1.26 16.73
CA VAL A 40 -17.17 1.67 15.75
C VAL A 40 -16.37 0.46 15.29
N TRP A 41 -16.42 0.17 14.00
CA TRP A 41 -15.66 -0.88 13.36
C TRP A 41 -14.41 -0.31 12.71
N PHE A 42 -13.26 -0.43 13.42
CA PHE A 42 -11.94 -0.04 12.94
C PHE A 42 -11.40 -1.03 11.91
N ARG A 43 -10.63 -0.51 10.94
CA ARG A 43 -9.99 -1.33 9.88
C ARG A 43 -8.63 -0.77 9.48
N ARG A 44 -8.57 0.12 8.50
CA ARG A 44 -7.39 0.82 8.00
C ARG A 44 -7.29 2.26 8.55
N ASP A 45 -7.64 2.44 9.79
CA ASP A 45 -7.85 3.72 10.46
C ASP A 45 -7.52 3.62 11.96
N LEU A 46 -6.39 2.93 12.26
CA LEU A 46 -5.98 2.53 13.61
C LEU A 46 -5.43 3.72 14.42
N ARG A 47 -6.31 4.68 14.72
CA ARG A 47 -6.01 5.85 15.54
C ARG A 47 -7.23 6.32 16.31
N SER A 48 -6.98 6.94 17.47
CA SER A 48 -8.03 7.48 18.37
C SER A 48 -8.33 8.96 18.16
N THR A 49 -7.55 9.66 17.33
CA THR A 49 -7.69 11.10 17.03
C THR A 49 -7.96 11.34 15.57
N ASP A 50 -8.68 12.42 15.22
CA ASP A 50 -8.99 12.78 13.83
C ASP A 50 -9.49 11.59 12.98
N GLN A 51 -10.45 10.82 13.51
CA GLN A 51 -11.02 9.62 12.89
C GLN A 51 -12.52 9.82 12.69
N ALA A 52 -12.98 9.79 11.43
CA ALA A 52 -14.32 10.21 11.08
C ALA A 52 -15.42 9.34 11.71
N ALA A 53 -15.35 8.01 11.56
CA ALA A 53 -16.37 7.10 12.11
C ALA A 53 -16.45 7.19 13.64
N LEU A 54 -15.30 7.26 14.33
CA LEU A 54 -15.25 7.42 15.78
C LEU A 54 -15.89 8.75 16.22
N TYR A 55 -15.53 9.85 15.53
CA TYR A 55 -16.12 11.15 15.81
C TYR A 55 -17.66 11.15 15.68
N TYR A 56 -18.17 10.62 14.56
CA TYR A 56 -19.60 10.60 14.33
C TYR A 56 -20.33 9.64 15.28
N ALA A 57 -19.75 8.49 15.60
CA ALA A 57 -20.31 7.58 16.58
C ALA A 57 -20.42 8.25 17.96
N LEU A 58 -19.32 8.81 18.45
CA LEU A 58 -19.28 9.49 19.78
C LEU A 58 -20.19 10.72 19.83
N LYS A 59 -20.34 11.44 18.73
CA LYS A 59 -21.20 12.64 18.67
C LYS A 59 -22.70 12.30 18.66
N HIS A 60 -23.07 11.13 18.12
CA HIS A 60 -24.45 10.78 17.85
C HIS A 60 -24.97 9.61 18.69
N CYS A 61 -24.13 9.00 19.54
CA CYS A 61 -24.52 7.94 20.44
C CYS A 61 -24.20 8.30 21.90
N GLU A 62 -25.03 7.85 22.84
CA GLU A 62 -24.76 8.01 24.27
C GLU A 62 -23.70 7.03 24.77
N ARG A 63 -23.58 5.86 24.12
CA ARG A 63 -22.64 4.79 24.46
C ARG A 63 -22.04 4.17 23.21
N VAL A 64 -20.70 4.13 23.13
CA VAL A 64 -19.98 3.64 21.94
C VAL A 64 -18.95 2.60 22.32
N TRP A 65 -19.06 1.40 21.73
CA TRP A 65 -18.02 0.38 21.75
C TRP A 65 -17.15 0.45 20.49
N CYS A 66 -15.92 -0.04 20.61
CA CYS A 66 -14.97 -0.10 19.50
C CYS A 66 -14.58 -1.56 19.23
N VAL A 67 -14.52 -1.95 17.95
CA VAL A 67 -14.14 -3.29 17.52
C VAL A 67 -13.14 -3.26 16.37
N PHE A 68 -12.22 -4.22 16.38
CA PHE A 68 -11.39 -4.59 15.24
C PHE A 68 -11.56 -6.09 14.96
N VAL A 69 -11.70 -6.45 13.68
CA VAL A 69 -11.78 -7.85 13.25
C VAL A 69 -10.51 -8.22 12.49
N LEU A 70 -9.74 -9.16 13.03
CA LEU A 70 -8.71 -9.88 12.30
C LEU A 70 -9.42 -10.86 11.36
N ASP A 71 -9.73 -10.36 10.16
CA ASP A 71 -10.63 -11.00 9.21
C ASP A 71 -10.02 -12.27 8.62
N THR A 72 -10.62 -13.42 8.89
CA THR A 72 -10.15 -14.72 8.41
C THR A 72 -10.18 -14.84 6.91
N THR A 73 -11.06 -14.09 6.22
CA THR A 73 -11.11 -14.06 4.75
C THR A 73 -9.89 -13.35 4.14
N ILE A 74 -9.17 -12.54 4.92
CA ILE A 74 -7.91 -11.89 4.55
C ILE A 74 -6.72 -12.72 5.02
N LEU A 75 -6.75 -13.23 6.26
CA LEU A 75 -5.61 -13.91 6.86
C LEU A 75 -5.38 -15.31 6.29
N GLN A 76 -6.46 -16.07 6.04
CA GLN A 76 -6.36 -17.45 5.57
C GLN A 76 -5.66 -17.56 4.19
N PRO A 77 -5.95 -16.73 3.17
CA PRO A 77 -5.21 -16.71 1.91
C PRO A 77 -3.71 -16.43 2.07
N ILE A 78 -3.32 -15.58 3.04
CA ILE A 78 -1.91 -15.31 3.33
C ILE A 78 -1.24 -16.57 3.88
N LEU A 79 -1.87 -17.22 4.85
CA LEU A 79 -1.38 -18.47 5.44
C LEU A 79 -1.26 -19.59 4.40
N ASP A 80 -2.26 -19.75 3.54
CA ASP A 80 -2.29 -20.80 2.53
C ASP A 80 -1.24 -20.57 1.44
N THR A 81 -1.08 -19.33 0.98
CA THR A 81 -0.02 -18.97 0.03
C THR A 81 1.36 -19.26 0.58
N TRP A 82 1.59 -18.92 1.85
CA TRP A 82 2.85 -19.20 2.52
C TRP A 82 3.13 -20.70 2.63
N ARG A 83 2.14 -21.49 3.08
CA ARG A 83 2.25 -22.96 3.21
C ARG A 83 2.59 -23.65 1.90
N ILE A 84 2.02 -23.18 0.78
CA ILE A 84 2.33 -23.71 -0.55
C ILE A 84 3.78 -23.41 -0.95
N ARG A 85 4.26 -22.19 -0.68
CA ARG A 85 5.59 -21.75 -1.12
C ARG A 85 6.72 -22.20 -0.21
N ARG A 86 6.45 -22.35 1.08
CA ARG A 86 7.43 -22.64 2.13
C ARG A 86 6.84 -23.63 3.16
N PRO A 87 6.57 -24.88 2.74
CA PRO A 87 5.87 -25.86 3.58
C PRO A 87 6.61 -26.18 4.88
N ASP A 88 7.94 -26.01 4.88
CA ASP A 88 8.81 -26.33 6.04
C ASP A 88 8.95 -25.16 7.04
N ARG A 89 8.27 -24.03 6.82
CA ARG A 89 8.37 -22.85 7.69
C ARG A 89 7.00 -22.38 8.15
N THR A 90 6.94 -21.91 9.39
CA THR A 90 5.77 -21.19 9.89
C THR A 90 5.63 -19.85 9.14
N PRO A 91 4.42 -19.46 8.75
CA PRO A 91 4.18 -18.16 8.11
C PRO A 91 4.66 -16.98 8.96
N GLU A 92 5.26 -16.01 8.32
CA GLU A 92 5.71 -14.75 8.92
C GLU A 92 5.14 -13.59 8.11
N ASP A 93 4.58 -12.57 8.76
CA ASP A 93 4.13 -11.36 8.05
C ASP A 93 4.30 -10.13 8.95
N ARG A 94 5.17 -9.21 8.54
CA ARG A 94 5.47 -7.96 9.26
C ARG A 94 4.23 -7.08 9.45
N ARG A 95 3.27 -7.17 8.52
CA ARG A 95 2.02 -6.39 8.57
C ARG A 95 1.16 -6.82 9.74
N ILE A 96 1.10 -8.12 10.03
CA ILE A 96 0.32 -8.64 11.16
C ILE A 96 0.93 -8.17 12.48
N GLU A 97 2.25 -8.22 12.62
CA GLU A 97 2.94 -7.69 13.81
C GLU A 97 2.69 -6.19 13.99
N PHE A 98 2.79 -5.41 12.89
CA PHE A 98 2.50 -3.98 12.93
C PHE A 98 1.05 -3.70 13.35
N ILE A 99 0.09 -4.44 12.79
CA ILE A 99 -1.33 -4.31 13.16
C ILE A 99 -1.52 -4.62 14.65
N LEU A 100 -0.96 -5.73 15.14
CA LEU A 100 -1.09 -6.11 16.56
C LEU A 100 -0.49 -5.05 17.50
N ALA A 101 0.66 -4.45 17.13
CA ALA A 101 1.25 -3.35 17.89
C ALA A 101 0.39 -2.08 17.85
N ALA A 102 -0.20 -1.77 16.70
CA ALA A 102 -1.10 -0.62 16.55
C ALA A 102 -2.41 -0.82 17.32
N LEU A 103 -2.96 -2.04 17.36
CA LEU A 103 -4.15 -2.38 18.15
C LEU A 103 -3.91 -2.24 19.65
N GLU A 104 -2.72 -2.65 20.13
CA GLU A 104 -2.34 -2.48 21.54
C GLU A 104 -2.33 -1.00 21.93
N GLU A 105 -1.69 -0.16 21.12
CA GLU A 105 -1.64 1.28 21.37
C GLU A 105 -3.02 1.93 21.30
N LEU A 106 -3.85 1.53 20.31
CA LEU A 106 -5.21 2.03 20.17
C LEU A 106 -6.07 1.64 21.38
N ASP A 107 -6.00 0.38 21.83
CA ASP A 107 -6.74 -0.09 23.01
C ASP A 107 -6.33 0.70 24.26
N GLN A 108 -5.03 0.90 24.47
CA GLN A 108 -4.53 1.72 25.58
C GLN A 108 -5.06 3.15 25.53
N ALA A 109 -5.05 3.78 24.34
CA ALA A 109 -5.57 5.13 24.16
C ALA A 109 -7.09 5.22 24.46
N LEU A 110 -7.87 4.23 24.01
CA LEU A 110 -9.31 4.18 24.30
C LEU A 110 -9.58 3.95 25.80
N ARG A 111 -8.82 3.06 26.46
CA ARG A 111 -8.95 2.76 27.91
C ARG A 111 -8.65 3.97 28.79
N GLN A 112 -7.74 4.86 28.39
CA GLN A 112 -7.47 6.11 29.12
C GLN A 112 -8.71 7.02 29.25
N HIS A 113 -9.70 6.80 28.37
CA HIS A 113 -10.95 7.57 28.35
C HIS A 113 -12.19 6.72 28.71
N GLY A 114 -11.99 5.60 29.40
CA GLY A 114 -13.09 4.72 29.85
C GLY A 114 -13.63 3.76 28.80
N GLY A 115 -13.04 3.70 27.61
CA GLY A 115 -13.38 2.76 26.55
C GLY A 115 -12.53 1.49 26.56
N GLY A 116 -12.26 0.97 25.38
CA GLY A 116 -11.41 -0.18 25.08
C GLY A 116 -11.72 -0.76 23.72
N LEU A 117 -10.89 -1.66 23.25
CA LEU A 117 -11.03 -2.28 21.93
C LEU A 117 -11.39 -3.76 22.03
N ILE A 118 -12.53 -4.15 21.47
CA ILE A 118 -12.89 -5.55 21.25
C ILE A 118 -12.10 -6.03 20.04
N VAL A 119 -11.34 -7.12 20.17
CA VAL A 119 -10.59 -7.71 19.06
C VAL A 119 -11.13 -9.10 18.78
N LEU A 120 -11.64 -9.32 17.56
CA LEU A 120 -12.18 -10.60 17.09
C LEU A 120 -11.25 -11.20 16.03
N HIS A 121 -11.22 -12.53 15.96
CA HIS A 121 -10.57 -13.27 14.88
C HIS A 121 -11.63 -14.16 14.23
N ASP A 122 -12.29 -13.65 13.18
CA ASP A 122 -13.44 -14.28 12.54
C ASP A 122 -13.68 -13.67 11.14
N ASP A 123 -14.66 -14.17 10.39
CA ASP A 123 -15.17 -13.50 9.18
C ASP A 123 -15.96 -12.25 9.59
N ALA A 124 -15.49 -11.08 9.14
CA ALA A 124 -16.10 -9.79 9.48
C ALA A 124 -17.57 -9.68 9.03
N ARG A 125 -17.97 -10.37 7.95
CA ARG A 125 -19.35 -10.40 7.45
C ARG A 125 -20.33 -11.00 8.47
N ALA A 126 -19.88 -12.02 9.22
CA ALA A 126 -20.66 -12.65 10.26
C ALA A 126 -20.44 -11.99 11.63
N ALA A 127 -19.19 -11.68 11.95
CA ALA A 127 -18.78 -11.21 13.27
C ALA A 127 -19.38 -9.84 13.63
N ILE A 128 -19.43 -8.89 12.69
CA ILE A 128 -19.93 -7.53 12.96
C ILE A 128 -21.44 -7.52 13.22
N PRO A 129 -22.32 -8.16 12.42
CA PRO A 129 -23.74 -8.24 12.73
C PRO A 129 -24.04 -9.00 14.02
N ALA A 130 -23.31 -10.09 14.30
CA ALA A 130 -23.47 -10.87 15.53
C ALA A 130 -23.06 -10.06 16.78
N LEU A 131 -21.93 -9.33 16.71
CA LEU A 131 -21.50 -8.45 17.81
C LEU A 131 -22.48 -7.31 18.03
N ALA A 132 -22.98 -6.69 16.95
CA ALA A 132 -23.97 -5.64 17.02
C ALA A 132 -25.26 -6.11 17.71
N GLU A 133 -25.69 -7.35 17.46
CA GLU A 133 -26.82 -7.97 18.14
C GLU A 133 -26.51 -8.25 19.61
N GLN A 134 -25.35 -8.84 19.90
CA GLN A 134 -24.92 -9.18 21.27
C GLN A 134 -24.82 -7.94 22.16
N LEU A 135 -24.35 -6.81 21.63
CA LEU A 135 -24.23 -5.55 22.35
C LEU A 135 -25.52 -4.72 22.34
N GLY A 136 -26.51 -5.11 21.54
CA GLY A 136 -27.77 -4.37 21.39
C GLY A 136 -27.58 -2.99 20.76
N VAL A 137 -26.57 -2.81 19.88
CA VAL A 137 -26.32 -1.52 19.25
C VAL A 137 -27.32 -1.24 18.14
N GLU A 138 -27.67 0.04 17.97
CA GLU A 138 -28.61 0.52 16.95
C GLU A 138 -27.90 0.83 15.62
N ALA A 139 -26.65 1.28 15.72
CA ALA A 139 -25.86 1.65 14.54
C ALA A 139 -24.40 1.20 14.64
N VAL A 140 -23.84 0.80 13.50
CA VAL A 140 -22.42 0.51 13.31
C VAL A 140 -21.81 1.62 12.46
N PHE A 141 -20.65 2.12 12.86
CA PHE A 141 -19.94 3.23 12.21
C PHE A 141 -18.60 2.72 11.69
N THR A 142 -18.27 3.01 10.43
CA THR A 142 -16.98 2.63 9.85
C THR A 142 -16.55 3.63 8.79
N ASN A 143 -15.28 3.65 8.43
CA ASN A 143 -14.80 4.51 7.36
C ASN A 143 -14.82 3.79 6.01
N HIS A 144 -14.90 4.52 4.89
CA HIS A 144 -14.94 3.93 3.55
C HIS A 144 -13.66 3.14 3.26
N ASP A 145 -13.81 2.05 2.52
CA ASP A 145 -12.75 1.40 1.76
C ASP A 145 -13.09 1.47 0.27
N TYR A 146 -12.07 1.36 -0.59
CA TYR A 146 -12.20 1.57 -2.03
C TYR A 146 -11.88 0.31 -2.84
N GLU A 147 -11.36 -0.72 -2.18
CA GLU A 147 -11.09 -2.01 -2.79
C GLU A 147 -12.41 -2.78 -3.01
N PRO A 148 -12.68 -3.33 -4.21
CA PRO A 148 -13.96 -3.99 -4.51
C PRO A 148 -14.37 -5.06 -3.49
N ALA A 149 -13.44 -5.92 -3.06
CA ALA A 149 -13.73 -6.95 -2.06
C ALA A 149 -14.15 -6.36 -0.70
N ALA A 150 -13.59 -5.20 -0.32
CA ALA A 150 -13.98 -4.51 0.90
C ALA A 150 -15.37 -3.87 0.76
N ILE A 151 -15.70 -3.33 -0.42
CA ILE A 151 -17.03 -2.77 -0.72
C ILE A 151 -18.10 -3.89 -0.66
N GLU A 152 -17.82 -5.06 -1.26
CA GLU A 152 -18.71 -6.22 -1.21
C GLU A 152 -18.92 -6.73 0.22
N ARG A 153 -17.86 -6.79 1.02
CA ARG A 153 -17.94 -7.15 2.44
C ARG A 153 -18.80 -6.16 3.21
N ASP A 154 -18.59 -4.87 3.01
CA ASP A 154 -19.31 -3.81 3.72
C ASP A 154 -20.80 -3.81 3.35
N GLU A 155 -21.13 -4.12 2.09
CA GLU A 155 -22.52 -4.24 1.67
C GLU A 155 -23.20 -5.47 2.29
N ALA A 156 -22.53 -6.63 2.35
CA ALA A 156 -23.04 -7.81 3.02
C ALA A 156 -23.30 -7.57 4.52
N VAL A 157 -22.42 -6.81 5.20
CA VAL A 157 -22.63 -6.39 6.59
C VAL A 157 -23.83 -5.44 6.70
N ARG A 158 -23.96 -4.49 5.79
CA ARG A 158 -25.08 -3.53 5.74
C ARG A 158 -26.43 -4.25 5.63
N GLU A 159 -26.53 -5.20 4.70
CA GLU A 159 -27.76 -5.98 4.47
C GLU A 159 -28.15 -6.75 5.74
N GLN A 160 -27.22 -7.47 6.36
CA GLN A 160 -27.50 -8.25 7.58
C GLN A 160 -27.88 -7.36 8.78
N LEU A 161 -27.26 -6.19 8.91
CA LEU A 161 -27.64 -5.23 9.95
C LEU A 161 -29.06 -4.69 9.70
N ALA A 162 -29.39 -4.34 8.46
CA ALA A 162 -30.70 -3.81 8.07
C ALA A 162 -31.83 -4.81 8.30
N GLU A 163 -31.61 -6.13 8.07
CA GLU A 163 -32.56 -7.20 8.38
C GLU A 163 -32.96 -7.22 9.86
N LYS A 164 -32.08 -6.71 10.74
CA LYS A 164 -32.28 -6.63 12.19
C LYS A 164 -32.63 -5.21 12.68
N GLY A 165 -32.97 -4.32 11.75
CA GLY A 165 -33.36 -2.93 12.04
C GLY A 165 -32.19 -2.05 12.54
N ARG A 166 -30.94 -2.41 12.21
CA ARG A 166 -29.73 -1.65 12.54
C ARG A 166 -29.17 -0.95 11.32
N GLU A 167 -28.42 0.14 11.53
CA GLU A 167 -27.81 0.92 10.44
C GLU A 167 -26.30 0.66 10.34
N LEU A 168 -25.75 0.63 9.10
CA LEU A 168 -24.33 0.79 8.84
C LEU A 168 -24.08 2.18 8.27
N LEU A 169 -23.41 3.04 9.04
CA LEU A 169 -23.06 4.41 8.69
C LEU A 169 -21.58 4.48 8.29
N THR A 170 -21.31 5.04 7.11
CA THR A 170 -19.96 5.02 6.54
C THR A 170 -19.46 6.43 6.20
N PHE A 171 -18.15 6.70 6.38
CA PHE A 171 -17.57 8.02 6.31
C PHE A 171 -16.27 8.04 5.50
N LYS A 172 -15.99 9.16 4.83
CA LYS A 172 -14.71 9.41 4.20
C LYS A 172 -13.63 9.68 5.24
N ASP A 173 -12.50 8.97 5.14
CA ASP A 173 -11.39 9.14 6.09
C ASP A 173 -10.00 8.93 5.47
N GLN A 174 -9.86 8.01 4.50
CA GLN A 174 -8.57 7.61 3.95
C GLN A 174 -8.01 8.57 2.89
N VAL A 175 -8.82 9.47 2.35
CA VAL A 175 -8.50 10.41 1.28
C VAL A 175 -9.08 11.79 1.61
N ILE A 176 -8.54 12.84 0.99
CA ILE A 176 -9.12 14.18 1.11
C ILE A 176 -10.34 14.32 0.20
N PHE A 177 -10.21 13.89 -1.06
CA PHE A 177 -11.33 13.83 -1.98
C PHE A 177 -11.50 12.41 -2.51
N GLU A 178 -12.74 11.92 -2.44
CA GLU A 178 -13.07 10.56 -2.86
C GLU A 178 -13.96 10.55 -4.11
N ARG A 179 -13.91 9.44 -4.86
CA ARG A 179 -14.87 9.10 -5.92
C ARG A 179 -15.13 10.28 -6.88
N ASP A 180 -16.36 10.83 -6.83
CA ASP A 180 -16.86 11.87 -7.72
C ASP A 180 -16.62 13.30 -7.21
N GLU A 181 -15.88 13.48 -6.12
CA GLU A 181 -15.64 14.81 -5.56
C GLU A 181 -14.74 15.67 -6.45
N ILE A 182 -13.84 15.04 -7.24
CA ILE A 182 -12.99 15.74 -8.22
C ILE A 182 -13.25 15.17 -9.61
N LEU A 183 -14.04 15.88 -10.40
CA LEU A 183 -14.39 15.53 -11.78
C LEU A 183 -13.96 16.62 -12.76
N THR A 184 -13.82 16.22 -14.03
CA THR A 184 -13.64 17.15 -15.16
C THR A 184 -14.87 18.05 -15.33
N GLY A 185 -14.74 19.15 -16.05
CA GLY A 185 -15.89 20.01 -16.39
C GLY A 185 -17.03 19.32 -17.15
N GLN A 186 -16.80 18.10 -17.64
CA GLN A 186 -17.81 17.24 -18.28
C GLN A 186 -18.39 16.17 -17.34
N GLY A 187 -18.07 16.20 -16.04
CA GLY A 187 -18.52 15.21 -15.06
C GLY A 187 -17.87 13.84 -15.19
N LYS A 188 -16.68 13.73 -15.81
CA LYS A 188 -15.92 12.48 -15.95
C LYS A 188 -14.74 12.46 -15.00
N SER A 189 -14.28 11.25 -14.62
CA SER A 189 -13.03 11.06 -13.88
C SER A 189 -11.82 11.53 -14.68
N PHE A 190 -10.82 12.06 -13.97
CA PHE A 190 -9.53 12.37 -14.59
C PHE A 190 -8.76 11.08 -14.86
N THR A 191 -8.02 11.06 -15.98
CA THR A 191 -7.11 9.95 -16.35
C THR A 191 -5.66 10.40 -16.41
N VAL A 192 -5.39 11.71 -16.17
CA VAL A 192 -4.06 12.31 -16.15
C VAL A 192 -3.87 13.07 -14.85
N PHE A 193 -2.73 12.86 -14.19
CA PHE A 193 -2.49 13.35 -12.83
C PHE A 193 -2.41 14.88 -12.74
N THR A 194 -1.68 15.54 -13.64
CA THR A 194 -1.47 17.00 -13.53
C THR A 194 -2.78 17.79 -13.57
N PRO A 195 -3.72 17.54 -14.49
CA PRO A 195 -5.04 18.16 -14.45
C PRO A 195 -5.84 17.84 -13.18
N TYR A 196 -5.77 16.57 -12.70
CA TYR A 196 -6.40 16.16 -11.44
C TYR A 196 -5.84 16.97 -10.26
N LYS A 197 -4.52 17.01 -10.10
CA LYS A 197 -3.86 17.79 -9.05
C LYS A 197 -4.28 19.25 -9.06
N ASN A 198 -4.34 19.88 -10.24
CA ASN A 198 -4.75 21.27 -10.35
C ASN A 198 -6.22 21.48 -9.94
N ALA A 199 -7.12 20.56 -10.31
CA ALA A 199 -8.51 20.57 -9.87
C ALA A 199 -8.64 20.35 -8.37
N TRP A 200 -7.88 19.39 -7.81
CA TRP A 200 -7.80 19.07 -6.39
C TRP A 200 -7.37 20.30 -5.57
N LEU A 201 -6.26 20.95 -5.95
CA LEU A 201 -5.77 22.17 -5.27
C LEU A 201 -6.74 23.34 -5.39
N LYS A 202 -7.46 23.46 -6.50
CA LYS A 202 -8.47 24.51 -6.69
C LYS A 202 -9.70 24.29 -5.83
N GLN A 203 -10.09 23.05 -5.58
CA GLN A 203 -11.26 22.70 -4.77
C GLN A 203 -10.96 22.74 -3.28
N LEU A 204 -9.69 22.51 -2.92
CA LEU A 204 -9.26 22.46 -1.52
C LEU A 204 -9.64 23.74 -0.78
N ASN A 205 -10.25 23.54 0.36
CA ASN A 205 -10.56 24.63 1.30
C ASN A 205 -10.21 24.19 2.74
N ALA A 206 -10.23 25.14 3.68
CA ALA A 206 -9.83 24.90 5.05
C ALA A 206 -10.67 23.81 5.75
N PHE A 207 -11.92 23.62 5.35
CA PHE A 207 -12.81 22.61 5.94
C PHE A 207 -12.36 21.18 5.59
N ASP A 208 -11.85 20.96 4.37
CA ASP A 208 -11.40 19.63 3.91
C ASP A 208 -10.20 19.11 4.70
N LEU A 209 -9.44 20.01 5.31
CA LEU A 209 -8.23 19.68 6.08
C LEU A 209 -8.42 19.76 7.60
N GLN A 210 -9.63 20.11 8.07
CA GLN A 210 -9.88 20.16 9.52
C GLN A 210 -9.91 18.74 10.12
N PRO A 211 -9.27 18.56 11.28
CA PRO A 211 -9.36 17.30 12.01
C PRO A 211 -10.75 17.14 12.60
N TYR A 212 -11.22 15.92 12.70
CA TYR A 212 -12.42 15.58 13.47
C TYR A 212 -12.09 15.66 14.97
N PRO A 213 -12.78 16.54 15.75
CA PRO A 213 -12.49 16.74 17.17
C PRO A 213 -13.09 15.62 18.03
N VAL A 214 -12.51 14.43 17.94
CA VAL A 214 -12.92 13.22 18.68
C VAL A 214 -12.91 13.47 20.18
N GLU A 215 -11.93 14.24 20.64
CA GLU A 215 -11.64 14.54 22.05
C GLU A 215 -12.84 15.16 22.78
N THR A 216 -13.69 15.86 22.03
CA THR A 216 -14.89 16.53 22.58
C THR A 216 -15.91 15.55 23.14
N TYR A 217 -15.94 14.31 22.65
CA TYR A 217 -17.01 13.34 22.90
C TYR A 217 -16.52 12.03 23.53
N LEU A 218 -15.27 11.94 23.98
CA LEU A 218 -14.68 10.73 24.55
C LEU A 218 -15.42 10.16 25.77
N ALA A 219 -16.19 10.99 26.49
CA ALA A 219 -17.01 10.54 27.61
C ALA A 219 -18.10 9.51 27.21
N HIS A 220 -18.44 9.40 25.92
CA HIS A 220 -19.40 8.43 25.41
C HIS A 220 -18.77 7.05 25.09
N LEU A 221 -17.45 6.90 25.24
CA LEU A 221 -16.81 5.58 25.13
C LEU A 221 -17.29 4.63 26.22
N ALA A 222 -17.53 3.37 25.84
CA ALA A 222 -17.92 2.32 26.75
C ALA A 222 -16.84 1.23 26.83
N PRO A 223 -16.53 0.70 28.01
CA PRO A 223 -15.59 -0.39 28.14
C PRO A 223 -16.16 -1.68 27.52
N PRO A 224 -15.33 -2.55 26.94
CA PRO A 224 -15.76 -3.85 26.49
C PRO A 224 -16.43 -4.63 27.62
N PRO A 225 -17.57 -5.34 27.37
CA PRO A 225 -18.09 -6.31 28.34
C PRO A 225 -17.02 -7.36 28.71
N ALA A 226 -16.97 -7.80 29.95
CA ALA A 226 -15.95 -8.73 30.46
C ALA A 226 -15.77 -10.00 29.62
N ALA A 227 -16.86 -10.53 29.03
CA ALA A 227 -16.81 -11.69 28.15
C ALA A 227 -16.12 -11.42 26.80
N LEU A 228 -16.04 -10.17 26.38
CA LEU A 228 -15.44 -9.70 25.13
C LEU A 228 -14.09 -9.01 25.33
N ASP A 229 -13.73 -8.68 26.57
CA ASP A 229 -12.45 -8.08 26.92
C ASP A 229 -11.35 -9.14 27.05
N ARG A 230 -11.01 -9.76 25.93
CA ARG A 230 -10.03 -10.86 25.86
C ARG A 230 -8.62 -10.39 25.46
N GLY A 231 -8.46 -9.08 25.24
CA GLY A 231 -7.27 -8.53 24.63
C GLY A 231 -7.10 -8.96 23.16
N ARG A 232 -5.94 -8.69 22.59
CA ARG A 232 -5.59 -9.11 21.24
C ARG A 232 -5.00 -10.54 21.21
N PRO A 233 -5.24 -11.32 20.16
CA PRO A 233 -4.58 -12.61 20.00
C PRO A 233 -3.08 -12.44 19.79
N THR A 234 -2.31 -13.48 20.15
CA THR A 234 -0.89 -13.59 19.82
C THR A 234 -0.70 -14.00 18.37
N LEU A 235 0.50 -13.78 17.82
CA LEU A 235 0.87 -14.26 16.47
C LEU A 235 0.63 -15.77 16.33
N ALA A 236 1.02 -16.56 17.34
CA ALA A 236 0.84 -18.00 17.33
C ALA A 236 -0.64 -18.43 17.25
N GLN A 237 -1.54 -17.72 17.93
CA GLN A 237 -2.99 -17.97 17.85
C GLN A 237 -3.54 -17.64 16.46
N LEU A 238 -2.90 -16.71 15.72
CA LEU A 238 -3.24 -16.39 14.34
C LEU A 238 -2.54 -17.29 13.31
N GLY A 239 -1.67 -18.20 13.75
CA GLY A 239 -0.92 -19.11 12.87
C GLY A 239 0.36 -18.52 12.29
N PHE A 240 0.88 -17.41 12.85
CA PHE A 240 2.10 -16.75 12.41
C PHE A 240 3.24 -16.91 13.43
N ALA A 241 4.47 -16.94 12.91
CA ALA A 241 5.68 -16.75 13.71
C ALA A 241 6.09 -15.26 13.71
N PRO A 242 6.91 -14.83 14.70
CA PRO A 242 7.55 -13.52 14.65
C PRO A 242 8.40 -13.36 13.40
N SER A 243 8.26 -12.21 12.73
CA SER A 243 9.11 -11.82 11.61
C SER A 243 10.35 -11.05 12.11
N ASN A 244 11.10 -10.45 11.21
CA ASN A 244 12.20 -9.57 11.57
C ASN A 244 11.78 -8.09 11.79
N LEU A 245 10.52 -7.80 12.03
CA LEU A 245 10.02 -6.42 12.21
C LEU A 245 10.75 -5.70 13.35
N ALA A 246 10.96 -6.41 14.47
CA ALA A 246 11.67 -5.85 15.63
C ALA A 246 13.11 -5.48 15.31
N ASP A 247 13.82 -6.30 14.50
CA ASP A 247 15.21 -6.05 14.10
C ASP A 247 15.32 -4.81 13.20
N LEU A 248 14.27 -4.56 12.40
CA LEU A 248 14.20 -3.39 11.52
C LEU A 248 13.99 -2.08 12.30
N ARG A 249 13.61 -2.18 13.57
CA ARG A 249 13.30 -1.03 14.44
C ARG A 249 12.33 -0.03 13.78
N LEU A 250 11.34 -0.56 13.06
CA LEU A 250 10.32 0.27 12.43
C LEU A 250 9.37 0.80 13.52
N PRO A 251 9.22 2.11 13.64
CA PRO A 251 8.23 2.67 14.55
C PRO A 251 6.83 2.17 14.19
N THR A 252 6.01 1.80 15.19
CA THR A 252 4.66 1.26 15.00
C THR A 252 3.62 2.12 15.69
N GLY A 253 2.35 1.96 15.30
CA GLY A 253 1.23 2.67 15.92
C GLY A 253 1.22 4.18 15.68
N MET A 254 0.44 4.90 16.47
CA MET A 254 0.28 6.36 16.37
C MET A 254 1.56 7.10 16.78
N ASN A 255 2.20 6.66 17.86
CA ASN A 255 3.46 7.24 18.34
C ASN A 255 4.59 7.05 17.30
N GLY A 256 4.64 5.89 16.66
CA GLY A 256 5.60 5.65 15.59
C GLY A 256 5.37 6.54 14.38
N ALA A 257 4.12 6.79 14.02
CA ALA A 257 3.78 7.74 12.96
C ALA A 257 4.21 9.17 13.30
N GLN A 258 3.96 9.61 14.54
CA GLN A 258 4.37 10.94 15.01
C GLN A 258 5.89 11.09 15.00
N GLN A 259 6.61 10.09 15.50
CA GLN A 259 8.09 10.08 15.48
C GLN A 259 8.65 10.23 14.06
N LEU A 260 8.09 9.52 13.09
CA LEU A 260 8.52 9.62 11.69
C LEU A 260 8.14 10.97 11.07
N LEU A 261 7.00 11.52 11.42
CA LEU A 261 6.57 12.83 10.95
C LEU A 261 7.49 13.93 11.49
N ASP A 262 7.77 13.94 12.79
CA ASP A 262 8.67 14.91 13.44
C ASP A 262 10.07 14.87 12.82
N ASP A 263 10.62 13.66 12.62
CA ASP A 263 11.90 13.49 11.93
C ASP A 263 11.84 14.00 10.49
N PHE A 264 10.76 13.73 9.76
CA PHE A 264 10.61 14.19 8.38
C PHE A 264 10.48 15.70 8.27
N LEU A 265 9.76 16.34 9.16
CA LEU A 265 9.58 17.80 9.15
C LEU A 265 10.91 18.55 9.30
N THR A 266 11.91 17.99 9.97
CA THR A 266 13.26 18.60 10.05
C THR A 266 14.00 18.68 8.72
N ARG A 267 13.52 18.00 7.68
CA ARG A 267 14.19 17.89 6.36
C ARG A 267 13.25 18.03 5.16
N ILE A 268 11.99 18.41 5.41
CA ILE A 268 10.96 18.52 4.36
C ILE A 268 11.35 19.49 3.26
N ASP A 269 12.06 20.57 3.59
CA ASP A 269 12.50 21.59 2.61
C ASP A 269 13.37 21.00 1.51
N SER A 270 14.20 20.00 1.86
CA SER A 270 15.07 19.30 0.90
C SER A 270 14.42 18.07 0.24
N TYR A 271 13.12 17.84 0.49
CA TYR A 271 12.44 16.65 -0.02
C TYR A 271 12.49 16.56 -1.54
N GLY A 272 12.25 17.66 -2.26
CA GLY A 272 12.29 17.70 -3.72
C GLY A 272 13.61 17.21 -4.30
N ASP A 273 14.73 17.59 -3.67
CA ASP A 273 16.09 17.29 -4.14
C ASP A 273 16.55 15.87 -3.73
N ARG A 274 16.04 15.34 -2.61
CA ARG A 274 16.53 14.09 -2.01
C ARG A 274 15.63 12.89 -2.26
N ARG A 275 14.37 13.12 -2.62
CA ARG A 275 13.36 12.06 -2.75
C ARG A 275 13.70 10.96 -3.73
N ASP A 276 14.54 11.22 -4.71
CA ASP A 276 14.89 10.27 -5.77
C ASP A 276 16.15 9.45 -5.49
N PHE A 277 16.91 9.79 -4.42
CA PHE A 277 18.18 9.14 -4.10
C PHE A 277 18.00 8.10 -3.00
N PRO A 278 18.03 6.77 -3.30
CA PRO A 278 17.74 5.71 -2.34
C PRO A 278 18.78 5.59 -1.20
N ALA A 279 20.01 6.09 -1.42
CA ALA A 279 21.03 6.13 -0.39
C ALA A 279 20.81 7.28 0.62
N ALA A 280 19.99 8.28 0.27
CA ALA A 280 19.71 9.44 1.11
C ALA A 280 18.47 9.19 1.99
N LYS A 281 18.43 9.80 3.18
CA LYS A 281 17.24 9.87 4.02
C LYS A 281 16.31 10.96 3.47
N GLY A 282 15.68 10.71 2.30
CA GLY A 282 14.77 11.64 1.62
C GLY A 282 13.30 11.45 1.97
N PRO A 283 12.72 10.23 1.84
CA PRO A 283 11.31 9.95 2.07
C PRO A 283 10.83 10.20 3.51
N SER A 284 9.51 10.36 3.68
CA SER A 284 8.88 10.49 5.00
C SER A 284 8.79 9.17 5.76
N TYR A 285 8.83 8.03 5.06
CA TYR A 285 8.61 6.67 5.59
C TYR A 285 7.22 6.45 6.23
N LEU A 286 6.24 7.30 5.92
CA LEU A 286 4.88 7.24 6.47
C LEU A 286 3.92 6.32 5.69
N SER A 287 4.39 5.66 4.64
CA SER A 287 3.51 4.86 3.76
C SER A 287 2.80 3.71 4.49
N MET A 288 3.49 3.02 5.39
CA MET A 288 2.88 1.97 6.22
C MET A 288 1.84 2.54 7.19
N HIS A 289 2.12 3.70 7.79
CA HIS A 289 1.18 4.39 8.67
C HIS A 289 -0.06 4.91 7.92
N LEU A 290 0.11 5.37 6.67
CA LEU A 290 -1.02 5.71 5.80
C LEU A 290 -1.82 4.47 5.37
N ARG A 291 -1.16 3.32 5.18
CA ARG A 291 -1.85 2.06 4.84
C ARG A 291 -2.76 1.60 5.97
N PHE A 292 -2.31 1.63 7.21
CA PHE A 292 -3.06 1.17 8.38
C PHE A 292 -3.77 2.29 9.15
N GLY A 293 -3.64 3.53 8.67
CA GLY A 293 -4.36 4.69 9.21
C GLY A 293 -3.96 5.07 10.64
N THR A 294 -2.75 4.73 11.08
CA THR A 294 -2.18 5.19 12.36
C THR A 294 -1.79 6.67 12.35
N VAL A 295 -1.92 7.32 11.19
CA VAL A 295 -1.81 8.77 10.98
C VAL A 295 -2.96 9.24 10.09
N SER A 296 -3.49 10.44 10.36
CA SER A 296 -4.53 11.03 9.52
C SER A 296 -3.94 11.66 8.25
N ILE A 297 -4.54 11.35 7.10
CA ILE A 297 -4.22 12.02 5.83
C ILE A 297 -4.51 13.53 5.89
N ARG A 298 -5.55 13.97 6.62
CA ARG A 298 -5.90 15.38 6.80
C ARG A 298 -4.78 16.13 7.51
N THR A 299 -4.21 15.54 8.58
CA THR A 299 -3.06 16.11 9.29
C THR A 299 -1.87 16.28 8.35
N LEU A 300 -1.52 15.26 7.57
CA LEU A 300 -0.37 15.31 6.67
C LEU A 300 -0.59 16.31 5.53
N ALA A 301 -1.78 16.30 4.91
CA ALA A 301 -2.12 17.21 3.82
C ALA A 301 -2.17 18.67 4.29
N ARG A 302 -2.70 18.92 5.49
CA ARG A 302 -2.71 20.26 6.10
C ARG A 302 -1.31 20.78 6.32
N LEU A 303 -0.44 20.01 6.99
CA LEU A 303 0.95 20.38 7.23
C LEU A 303 1.71 20.64 5.93
N ALA A 304 1.56 19.74 4.95
CA ALA A 304 2.18 19.90 3.65
C ALA A 304 1.69 21.16 2.93
N HIS A 305 0.38 21.43 2.98
CA HIS A 305 -0.21 22.61 2.35
C HIS A 305 0.24 23.90 3.05
N GLU A 306 0.14 23.99 4.38
CA GLU A 306 0.58 25.15 5.14
C GLU A 306 2.07 25.48 4.91
N LEU A 307 2.93 24.47 4.98
CA LEU A 307 4.38 24.64 4.72
C LEU A 307 4.67 25.00 3.27
N SER A 308 3.88 24.50 2.32
CA SER A 308 4.08 24.82 0.89
C SER A 308 3.85 26.30 0.54
N LEU A 309 3.08 27.00 1.37
CA LEU A 309 2.80 28.43 1.21
C LEU A 309 3.87 29.33 1.85
N GLN A 310 4.81 28.76 2.62
CA GLN A 310 5.88 29.51 3.25
C GLN A 310 7.06 29.75 2.28
N PRO A 311 7.88 30.77 2.49
CA PRO A 311 9.14 30.92 1.78
C PRO A 311 9.99 29.65 1.92
N GLY A 312 10.49 29.10 0.81
CA GLY A 312 11.24 27.84 0.81
C GLY A 312 10.39 26.56 0.79
N GLY A 313 9.05 26.66 0.78
CA GLY A 313 8.12 25.54 0.87
C GLY A 313 8.04 24.59 -0.34
N GLN A 314 9.01 24.64 -1.28
CA GLN A 314 9.00 23.81 -2.49
C GLN A 314 9.07 22.32 -2.17
N GLY A 315 9.81 21.92 -1.14
CA GLY A 315 9.86 20.54 -0.68
C GLY A 315 8.51 20.04 -0.17
N ALA A 316 7.82 20.85 0.62
CA ALA A 316 6.48 20.57 1.12
C ALA A 316 5.43 20.51 -0.01
N ALA A 317 5.51 21.41 -1.01
CA ALA A 317 4.65 21.38 -2.19
C ALA A 317 4.85 20.08 -3.01
N THR A 318 6.10 19.63 -3.12
CA THR A 318 6.41 18.35 -3.76
C THR A 318 5.84 17.18 -2.98
N TRP A 319 5.97 17.19 -1.64
CA TRP A 319 5.40 16.12 -0.81
C TRP A 319 3.86 16.11 -0.84
N LEU A 320 3.21 17.28 -0.80
CA LEU A 320 1.75 17.38 -1.00
C LEU A 320 1.32 16.75 -2.32
N SER A 321 2.09 16.94 -3.39
CA SER A 321 1.83 16.30 -4.68
C SER A 321 1.83 14.77 -4.58
N GLU A 322 2.66 14.16 -3.72
CA GLU A 322 2.65 12.69 -3.51
C GLU A 322 1.42 12.22 -2.73
N LEU A 323 0.92 13.03 -1.78
CA LEU A 323 -0.34 12.73 -1.09
C LEU A 323 -1.53 12.83 -2.07
N ILE A 324 -1.49 13.78 -3.02
CA ILE A 324 -2.50 13.90 -4.09
C ILE A 324 -2.41 12.73 -5.08
N TRP A 325 -1.21 12.19 -5.39
CA TRP A 325 -1.07 10.96 -6.17
C TRP A 325 -1.81 9.78 -5.54
N ARG A 326 -1.79 9.69 -4.21
CA ARG A 326 -2.53 8.66 -3.48
C ARG A 326 -4.05 8.82 -3.71
N ASP A 327 -4.62 10.01 -3.52
CA ASP A 327 -6.03 10.30 -3.79
C ASP A 327 -6.39 9.99 -5.27
N PHE A 328 -5.51 10.35 -6.20
CA PHE A 328 -5.70 10.06 -7.63
C PHE A 328 -5.85 8.57 -7.92
N TYR A 329 -5.01 7.72 -7.35
CA TYR A 329 -5.12 6.27 -7.56
C TYR A 329 -6.35 5.66 -6.88
N PHE A 330 -6.77 6.17 -5.74
CA PHE A 330 -8.05 5.78 -5.12
C PHE A 330 -9.25 6.17 -5.99
N MET A 331 -9.25 7.37 -6.57
CA MET A 331 -10.25 7.83 -7.51
C MET A 331 -10.27 6.93 -8.77
N ILE A 332 -9.10 6.62 -9.35
CA ILE A 332 -8.99 5.71 -10.50
C ILE A 332 -9.59 4.34 -10.18
N LEU A 333 -9.27 3.73 -9.05
CA LEU A 333 -9.83 2.43 -8.67
C LEU A 333 -11.35 2.49 -8.52
N SER A 334 -11.88 3.54 -7.90
CA SER A 334 -13.33 3.71 -7.71
C SER A 334 -14.09 3.78 -9.03
N HIS A 335 -13.52 4.43 -10.05
CA HIS A 335 -14.14 4.55 -11.37
C HIS A 335 -13.88 3.36 -12.30
N HIS A 336 -12.83 2.57 -12.01
CA HIS A 336 -12.39 1.45 -12.84
C HIS A 336 -12.20 0.17 -12.01
N PRO A 337 -13.27 -0.36 -11.36
CA PRO A 337 -13.16 -1.52 -10.46
C PRO A 337 -12.63 -2.78 -11.15
N ARG A 338 -12.74 -2.90 -12.49
CA ARG A 338 -12.16 -4.00 -13.27
C ARG A 338 -10.64 -4.15 -13.10
N LEU A 339 -9.95 -3.10 -12.62
CA LEU A 339 -8.53 -3.16 -12.32
C LEU A 339 -8.23 -4.19 -11.22
N ALA A 340 -9.14 -4.39 -10.28
CA ALA A 340 -8.99 -5.38 -9.22
C ALA A 340 -9.05 -6.83 -9.71
N SER A 341 -9.59 -7.08 -10.91
CA SER A 341 -9.55 -8.40 -11.56
C SER A 341 -8.33 -8.60 -12.49
N GLY A 342 -7.33 -7.72 -12.40
CA GLY A 342 -6.11 -7.80 -13.19
C GLY A 342 -6.21 -7.24 -14.61
N ALA A 343 -7.27 -6.48 -14.94
CA ALA A 343 -7.39 -5.84 -16.24
C ALA A 343 -6.40 -4.67 -16.40
N ALA A 344 -5.89 -4.46 -17.60
CA ALA A 344 -5.16 -3.26 -17.94
C ALA A 344 -6.11 -2.05 -17.96
N PHE A 345 -5.67 -0.87 -17.51
CA PHE A 345 -6.47 0.34 -17.61
C PHE A 345 -6.83 0.66 -19.06
N LYS A 346 -5.85 0.56 -19.96
CA LYS A 346 -6.04 0.62 -21.41
C LYS A 346 -6.33 -0.77 -21.93
N ALA A 347 -7.58 -1.05 -22.25
CA ALA A 347 -8.06 -2.40 -22.59
C ALA A 347 -7.33 -3.06 -23.79
N GLU A 348 -6.80 -2.25 -24.71
CA GLU A 348 -6.01 -2.74 -25.84
C GLU A 348 -4.73 -3.49 -25.41
N TYR A 349 -4.23 -3.21 -24.21
CA TYR A 349 -3.04 -3.86 -23.66
C TYR A 349 -3.34 -5.16 -22.89
N ASP A 350 -4.60 -5.55 -22.73
CA ASP A 350 -4.94 -6.89 -22.22
C ASP A 350 -4.52 -8.00 -23.20
N ALA A 351 -4.39 -7.67 -24.48
CA ALA A 351 -3.95 -8.58 -25.53
C ALA A 351 -2.43 -8.68 -25.71
N LEU A 352 -1.62 -7.97 -24.88
CA LEU A 352 -0.16 -8.04 -24.97
C LEU A 352 0.33 -9.47 -24.70
N ARG A 353 1.24 -9.93 -25.55
CA ARG A 353 1.89 -11.24 -25.37
C ARG A 353 3.16 -11.05 -24.54
N TRP A 354 3.15 -11.65 -23.35
CA TRP A 354 4.28 -11.68 -22.45
C TRP A 354 5.16 -12.90 -22.69
N GLU A 355 6.42 -12.85 -22.25
CA GLU A 355 7.30 -14.01 -22.24
C GLU A 355 6.75 -15.06 -21.25
N THR A 356 6.81 -16.33 -21.64
CA THR A 356 6.32 -17.47 -20.86
C THR A 356 7.26 -18.67 -21.01
N GLY A 357 7.09 -19.68 -20.14
CA GLY A 357 7.86 -20.92 -20.17
C GLY A 357 9.13 -20.86 -19.32
N PRO A 358 9.93 -21.94 -19.29
CA PRO A 358 11.02 -22.13 -18.31
C PRO A 358 12.05 -21.01 -18.26
N HIS A 359 12.34 -20.37 -19.40
CA HIS A 359 13.27 -19.24 -19.42
C HIS A 359 12.69 -17.99 -18.73
N ALA A 360 11.44 -17.68 -19.00
CA ALA A 360 10.75 -16.56 -18.35
C ALA A 360 10.58 -16.83 -16.85
N ASP A 361 10.26 -18.06 -16.46
CA ASP A 361 10.12 -18.48 -15.06
C ASP A 361 11.45 -18.34 -14.30
N ALA A 362 12.56 -18.77 -14.92
CA ALA A 362 13.89 -18.59 -14.35
C ALA A 362 14.29 -17.12 -14.23
N ALA A 363 13.97 -16.28 -15.23
CA ALA A 363 14.24 -14.85 -15.20
C ALA A 363 13.38 -14.15 -14.13
N PHE A 364 12.11 -14.53 -13.97
CA PHE A 364 11.25 -14.04 -12.91
C PHE A 364 11.77 -14.41 -11.51
N ALA A 365 12.20 -15.66 -11.33
CA ALA A 365 12.81 -16.11 -10.07
C ALA A 365 14.09 -15.33 -9.75
N ALA A 366 14.97 -15.12 -10.74
CA ALA A 366 16.18 -14.30 -10.58
C ALA A 366 15.85 -12.85 -10.20
N TRP A 367 14.82 -12.26 -10.80
CA TRP A 367 14.34 -10.93 -10.43
C TRP A 367 13.80 -10.90 -9.00
N CYS A 368 12.95 -11.84 -8.61
CA CYS A 368 12.42 -11.93 -7.24
C CYS A 368 13.54 -12.07 -6.20
N GLU A 369 14.59 -12.79 -6.50
CA GLU A 369 15.71 -13.06 -5.60
C GLU A 369 16.81 -11.97 -5.62
N GLY A 370 16.74 -11.01 -6.52
CA GLY A 370 17.77 -9.98 -6.71
C GLY A 370 19.08 -10.55 -7.26
N ARG A 371 18.98 -11.37 -8.30
CA ARG A 371 20.10 -12.04 -8.99
C ARG A 371 20.05 -11.83 -10.52
N THR A 372 19.66 -10.63 -10.93
CA THR A 372 19.53 -10.28 -12.36
C THR A 372 20.87 -9.93 -13.02
N GLY A 373 21.91 -9.68 -12.22
CA GLY A 373 23.18 -9.15 -12.68
C GLY A 373 23.18 -7.63 -12.91
N TYR A 374 22.06 -6.94 -12.61
CA TYR A 374 21.95 -5.48 -12.65
C TYR A 374 21.94 -4.94 -11.21
N PRO A 375 23.04 -4.36 -10.70
CA PRO A 375 23.24 -4.12 -9.28
C PRO A 375 22.17 -3.24 -8.61
N LEU A 376 21.66 -2.21 -9.27
CA LEU A 376 20.61 -1.37 -8.68
C LEU A 376 19.28 -2.13 -8.56
N VAL A 377 18.94 -2.95 -9.56
CA VAL A 377 17.75 -3.82 -9.54
C VAL A 377 17.87 -4.85 -8.43
N ASP A 378 19.01 -5.54 -8.36
CA ASP A 378 19.26 -6.59 -7.37
C ASP A 378 19.26 -6.02 -5.94
N ALA A 379 19.93 -4.90 -5.71
CA ALA A 379 19.93 -4.21 -4.42
C ALA A 379 18.53 -3.77 -4.00
N ALA A 380 17.69 -3.33 -4.95
CA ALA A 380 16.32 -2.92 -4.69
C ALA A 380 15.43 -4.12 -4.30
N MET A 381 15.55 -5.25 -5.00
CA MET A 381 14.81 -6.47 -4.68
C MET A 381 15.26 -7.06 -3.34
N LEU A 382 16.55 -7.01 -3.02
CA LEU A 382 17.07 -7.41 -1.71
C LEU A 382 16.59 -6.46 -0.58
N GLN A 383 16.47 -5.15 -0.84
CA GLN A 383 15.84 -4.23 0.11
C GLN A 383 14.41 -4.68 0.42
N LEU A 384 13.60 -4.89 -0.62
CA LEU A 384 12.22 -5.35 -0.48
C LEU A 384 12.14 -6.63 0.35
N ASN A 385 12.88 -7.66 -0.04
CA ASN A 385 12.83 -8.97 0.59
C ASN A 385 13.24 -8.95 2.06
N ARG A 386 14.27 -8.16 2.40
CA ARG A 386 14.80 -8.08 3.76
C ARG A 386 13.98 -7.18 4.68
N THR A 387 13.34 -6.13 4.13
CA THR A 387 12.73 -5.08 4.96
C THR A 387 11.23 -4.87 4.74
N GLY A 388 10.66 -5.43 3.68
CA GLY A 388 9.28 -5.12 3.26
C GLY A 388 9.08 -3.68 2.78
N TYR A 389 10.16 -2.94 2.56
CA TYR A 389 10.16 -1.58 2.03
C TYR A 389 10.99 -1.50 0.75
N MET A 390 10.53 -0.72 -0.21
CA MET A 390 11.32 -0.33 -1.36
C MET A 390 11.11 1.15 -1.66
N HIS A 391 12.21 1.87 -1.85
CA HIS A 391 12.21 3.28 -2.23
C HIS A 391 11.43 3.51 -3.53
N ASN A 392 10.60 4.57 -3.63
CA ASN A 392 9.72 4.79 -4.79
C ASN A 392 10.44 4.75 -6.15
N ARG A 393 11.59 5.43 -6.27
CA ARG A 393 12.40 5.40 -7.51
C ARG A 393 12.76 3.97 -7.91
N LEU A 394 13.06 3.13 -6.94
CA LEU A 394 13.44 1.74 -7.19
C LEU A 394 12.24 0.87 -7.56
N ARG A 395 11.04 1.14 -7.03
CA ARG A 395 9.81 0.47 -7.50
C ARG A 395 9.60 0.71 -8.99
N MET A 396 9.84 1.93 -9.47
CA MET A 396 9.75 2.25 -10.90
C MET A 396 10.82 1.55 -11.72
N VAL A 397 12.07 1.50 -11.24
CA VAL A 397 13.20 0.86 -11.96
C VAL A 397 13.00 -0.65 -12.04
N THR A 398 12.68 -1.31 -10.93
CA THR A 398 12.50 -2.77 -10.88
C THR A 398 11.27 -3.23 -11.65
N ALA A 399 10.17 -2.47 -11.62
CA ALA A 399 8.98 -2.77 -12.42
C ALA A 399 9.23 -2.57 -13.92
N SER A 400 9.90 -1.48 -14.29
CA SER A 400 10.31 -1.26 -15.69
C SER A 400 11.23 -2.39 -16.17
N PHE A 401 12.18 -2.83 -15.36
CA PHE A 401 13.10 -3.92 -15.71
C PHE A 401 12.33 -5.23 -15.96
N LEU A 402 11.44 -5.62 -15.04
CA LEU A 402 10.62 -6.85 -15.22
C LEU A 402 9.83 -6.80 -16.52
N VAL A 403 9.15 -5.70 -16.79
CA VAL A 403 8.21 -5.57 -17.90
C VAL A 403 8.91 -5.30 -19.24
N LYS A 404 9.94 -4.44 -19.23
CA LYS A 404 10.54 -3.92 -20.46
C LYS A 404 11.81 -4.66 -20.85
N ASP A 405 12.62 -5.11 -19.88
CA ASP A 405 13.85 -5.84 -20.16
C ASP A 405 13.60 -7.35 -20.18
N LEU A 406 12.87 -7.90 -19.22
CA LEU A 406 12.56 -9.32 -19.17
C LEU A 406 11.31 -9.70 -19.99
N GLY A 407 10.44 -8.75 -20.29
CA GLY A 407 9.21 -9.00 -21.07
C GLY A 407 8.15 -9.79 -20.30
N ILE A 408 8.23 -9.82 -18.99
CA ILE A 408 7.35 -10.61 -18.11
C ILE A 408 6.10 -9.79 -17.75
N ASP A 409 4.96 -10.48 -17.60
CA ASP A 409 3.68 -9.87 -17.27
C ASP A 409 3.78 -9.07 -15.96
N TRP A 410 3.40 -7.81 -16.02
CA TRP A 410 3.41 -6.89 -14.89
C TRP A 410 2.58 -7.40 -13.70
N ARG A 411 1.55 -8.21 -13.94
CA ARG A 411 0.67 -8.79 -12.90
C ARG A 411 1.44 -9.73 -11.96
N LEU A 412 2.46 -10.42 -12.46
CA LEU A 412 3.33 -11.27 -11.64
C LEU A 412 4.15 -10.42 -10.65
N GLY A 413 4.73 -9.32 -11.14
CA GLY A 413 5.49 -8.40 -10.30
C GLY A 413 4.60 -7.65 -9.31
N GLU A 414 3.41 -7.21 -9.74
CA GLU A 414 2.41 -6.56 -8.89
C GLU A 414 2.01 -7.46 -7.72
N ARG A 415 1.75 -8.73 -7.99
CA ARG A 415 1.46 -9.75 -6.96
C ARG A 415 2.65 -9.96 -6.02
N TYR A 416 3.86 -10.06 -6.56
CA TYR A 416 5.05 -10.20 -5.72
C TYR A 416 5.23 -9.02 -4.76
N PHE A 417 4.98 -7.79 -5.24
CA PHE A 417 5.01 -6.60 -4.38
C PHE A 417 3.89 -6.62 -3.34
N ALA A 418 2.70 -7.07 -3.70
CA ALA A 418 1.58 -7.21 -2.76
C ALA A 418 1.91 -8.14 -1.58
N GLU A 419 2.70 -9.18 -1.83
CA GLU A 419 3.13 -10.14 -0.81
C GLU A 419 4.28 -9.61 0.06
N GLN A 420 5.19 -8.83 -0.51
CA GLN A 420 6.42 -8.42 0.17
C GLN A 420 6.33 -7.05 0.87
N LEU A 421 5.53 -6.11 0.32
CA LEU A 421 5.46 -4.75 0.84
C LEU A 421 4.68 -4.65 2.14
N ASN A 422 5.29 -4.03 3.15
CA ASN A 422 4.62 -3.69 4.40
C ASN A 422 3.52 -2.64 4.20
N ASP A 423 3.73 -1.73 3.25
CA ASP A 423 2.82 -0.62 2.90
C ASP A 423 1.90 -0.95 1.71
N PHE A 424 1.69 -2.23 1.41
CA PHE A 424 0.86 -2.62 0.29
C PHE A 424 -0.52 -1.96 0.35
N ASP A 425 -0.81 -1.16 -0.67
CA ASP A 425 -2.13 -0.59 -0.98
C ASP A 425 -2.44 -0.91 -2.43
N PHE A 426 -3.56 -1.56 -2.68
CA PHE A 426 -3.88 -2.04 -4.03
C PHE A 426 -3.93 -0.90 -5.04
N SER A 427 -4.57 0.23 -4.71
CA SER A 427 -4.71 1.39 -5.61
C SER A 427 -3.36 1.92 -6.07
N ALA A 428 -2.45 2.15 -5.13
CA ALA A 428 -1.12 2.70 -5.40
C ALA A 428 -0.21 1.67 -6.08
N ASN A 429 -0.25 0.40 -5.65
CA ASN A 429 0.56 -0.67 -6.20
C ASN A 429 0.16 -0.95 -7.66
N ASN A 430 -1.12 -1.18 -7.93
CA ASN A 430 -1.64 -1.42 -9.27
C ASN A 430 -1.39 -0.23 -10.20
N GLY A 431 -1.67 0.99 -9.73
CA GLY A 431 -1.40 2.21 -10.49
C GLY A 431 0.08 2.37 -10.85
N GLY A 432 0.98 2.15 -9.90
CA GLY A 432 2.43 2.23 -10.12
C GLY A 432 2.96 1.16 -11.08
N TRP A 433 2.49 -0.08 -10.96
CA TRP A 433 2.85 -1.17 -11.87
C TRP A 433 2.37 -0.91 -13.29
N GLN A 434 1.12 -0.49 -13.47
CA GLN A 434 0.58 -0.17 -14.79
C GLN A 434 1.20 1.09 -15.39
N TRP A 435 1.63 2.04 -14.55
CA TRP A 435 2.42 3.19 -15.01
C TRP A 435 3.76 2.72 -15.63
N ALA A 436 4.50 1.86 -14.96
CA ALA A 436 5.77 1.32 -15.44
C ALA A 436 5.58 0.41 -16.68
N ALA A 437 4.50 -0.38 -16.69
CA ALA A 437 4.13 -1.27 -17.80
C ALA A 437 3.59 -0.53 -19.03
N SER A 438 3.31 0.76 -18.95
CA SER A 438 2.66 1.56 -20.00
C SER A 438 1.19 1.20 -20.29
N THR A 439 0.58 0.39 -19.45
CA THR A 439 -0.80 -0.11 -19.60
C THR A 439 -1.83 0.72 -18.81
N GLY A 440 -1.36 1.62 -17.93
CA GLY A 440 -2.15 2.38 -16.97
C GLY A 440 -2.66 3.72 -17.48
N CYS A 441 -3.41 4.41 -16.58
CA CYS A 441 -3.71 5.82 -16.72
C CYS A 441 -2.43 6.65 -16.53
N ASP A 442 -2.30 7.77 -17.24
CA ASP A 442 -1.11 8.64 -17.20
C ASP A 442 0.23 7.88 -17.26
N ALA A 443 0.21 6.72 -17.93
CA ALA A 443 1.33 5.79 -17.93
C ALA A 443 2.50 6.31 -18.75
N GLN A 444 3.68 5.86 -18.36
CA GLN A 444 4.91 6.05 -19.12
C GLN A 444 4.70 5.63 -20.59
N PRO A 445 5.03 6.44 -21.59
CA PRO A 445 4.97 6.00 -22.99
C PRO A 445 5.78 4.71 -23.19
N TYR A 446 5.27 3.76 -23.97
CA TYR A 446 5.90 2.44 -24.12
C TYR A 446 7.35 2.49 -24.64
N PHE A 447 7.67 3.47 -25.47
CA PHE A 447 9.03 3.70 -26.02
C PHE A 447 10.02 4.29 -25.01
N ARG A 448 9.55 4.76 -23.86
CA ARG A 448 10.36 5.25 -22.76
C ARG A 448 10.74 4.07 -21.86
N ILE A 449 11.85 3.42 -22.17
CA ILE A 449 12.37 2.26 -21.47
C ILE A 449 13.52 2.73 -20.60
N PHE A 450 13.46 2.44 -19.30
CA PHE A 450 14.55 2.80 -18.40
C PHE A 450 15.76 1.92 -18.69
N ASN A 451 16.93 2.55 -18.92
CA ASN A 451 18.18 1.79 -18.90
C ASN A 451 18.62 1.65 -17.43
N PRO A 452 18.69 0.40 -16.89
CA PRO A 452 18.97 0.19 -15.46
C PRO A 452 20.36 0.69 -15.05
N VAL A 453 21.34 0.70 -15.96
CA VAL A 453 22.69 1.23 -15.69
C VAL A 453 22.65 2.74 -15.55
N THR A 454 22.04 3.47 -16.50
CA THR A 454 21.94 4.94 -16.42
C THR A 454 21.05 5.41 -15.26
N GLN A 455 20.03 4.64 -14.87
CA GLN A 455 19.26 4.90 -13.66
C GLN A 455 20.14 4.75 -12.41
N SER A 456 21.00 3.72 -12.39
CA SER A 456 21.93 3.47 -11.31
C SER A 456 22.96 4.59 -11.15
N GLU A 457 23.61 4.99 -12.26
CA GLU A 457 24.56 6.10 -12.27
C GLU A 457 23.94 7.42 -11.79
N LYS A 458 22.69 7.67 -12.20
CA LYS A 458 21.99 8.92 -11.85
C LYS A 458 21.57 8.97 -10.38
N PHE A 459 21.00 7.89 -9.85
CA PHE A 459 20.33 7.90 -8.55
C PHE A 459 21.14 7.28 -7.40
N ASP A 460 22.24 6.59 -7.72
CA ASP A 460 23.20 6.07 -6.73
C ASP A 460 24.65 6.24 -7.23
N PRO A 461 25.09 7.47 -7.61
CA PRO A 461 26.32 7.69 -8.35
C PRO A 461 27.57 7.09 -7.70
N GLU A 462 27.60 7.05 -6.36
CA GLU A 462 28.68 6.46 -5.58
C GLU A 462 28.48 4.98 -5.25
N GLY A 463 27.38 4.37 -5.71
CA GLY A 463 27.02 2.99 -5.42
C GLY A 463 26.77 2.70 -3.93
N ARG A 464 26.40 3.72 -3.14
CA ARG A 464 26.21 3.56 -1.68
C ARG A 464 25.02 2.68 -1.35
N PHE A 465 23.93 2.81 -2.10
CA PHE A 465 22.76 1.95 -1.95
C PHE A 465 23.07 0.53 -2.40
N ILE A 466 23.72 0.37 -3.55
CA ILE A 466 24.15 -0.92 -4.07
C ILE A 466 25.02 -1.64 -3.03
N LYS A 467 26.08 -1.01 -2.53
CA LYS A 467 27.01 -1.58 -1.54
C LYS A 467 26.33 -2.01 -0.23
N ARG A 468 25.28 -1.29 0.18
CA ARG A 468 24.50 -1.64 1.40
C ARG A 468 23.80 -2.99 1.28
N TYR A 469 23.25 -3.29 0.12
CA TYR A 469 22.47 -4.51 -0.09
C TYR A 469 23.25 -5.64 -0.79
N LEU A 470 24.33 -5.28 -1.49
CA LEU A 470 25.26 -6.17 -2.20
C LEU A 470 26.68 -5.98 -1.65
N PRO A 471 26.96 -6.44 -0.42
CA PRO A 471 28.27 -6.23 0.23
C PRO A 471 29.42 -6.88 -0.54
N GLN A 472 29.17 -7.90 -1.34
CA GLN A 472 30.18 -8.51 -2.24
C GLN A 472 30.72 -7.51 -3.28
N LEU A 473 29.98 -6.44 -3.60
CA LEU A 473 30.45 -5.37 -4.50
C LEU A 473 31.08 -4.18 -3.76
N ALA A 474 31.33 -4.28 -2.44
CA ALA A 474 31.79 -3.14 -1.62
C ALA A 474 33.10 -2.51 -2.14
N ASN A 475 34.02 -3.32 -2.67
CA ASN A 475 35.31 -2.87 -3.17
C ASN A 475 35.27 -2.41 -4.64
N VAL A 476 34.15 -2.61 -5.32
CA VAL A 476 34.02 -2.17 -6.73
C VAL A 476 33.90 -0.64 -6.77
N PRO A 477 34.76 0.05 -7.54
CA PRO A 477 34.72 1.51 -7.66
C PRO A 477 33.41 2.00 -8.36
N PRO A 478 33.00 3.27 -8.11
CA PRO A 478 31.81 3.86 -8.75
C PRO A 478 31.79 3.70 -10.27
N LYS A 479 32.93 3.81 -10.91
CA LYS A 479 33.05 3.63 -12.37
C LYS A 479 32.50 2.31 -12.88
N TRP A 480 32.57 1.22 -12.08
CA TRP A 480 32.23 -0.14 -12.52
C TRP A 480 31.06 -0.73 -11.74
N ILE A 481 30.65 -0.14 -10.62
CA ILE A 481 29.65 -0.74 -9.73
C ILE A 481 28.26 -0.82 -10.38
N HIS A 482 27.97 0.05 -11.34
CA HIS A 482 26.68 0.10 -12.03
C HIS A 482 26.54 -0.97 -13.11
N ALA A 483 27.65 -1.44 -13.65
CA ALA A 483 27.74 -2.48 -14.68
C ALA A 483 29.06 -3.27 -14.50
N PRO A 484 29.19 -4.12 -13.46
CA PRO A 484 30.45 -4.79 -13.15
C PRO A 484 31.01 -5.64 -14.30
N TRP A 485 30.15 -6.25 -15.11
CA TRP A 485 30.55 -7.07 -16.26
C TRP A 485 31.35 -6.29 -17.32
N LEU A 486 31.26 -4.96 -17.33
CA LEU A 486 32.05 -4.12 -18.25
C LEU A 486 33.49 -3.86 -17.78
N ALA A 487 33.82 -4.19 -16.54
CA ALA A 487 35.18 -4.01 -16.00
C ALA A 487 36.17 -5.02 -16.59
N GLY A 488 35.68 -6.18 -17.04
CA GLY A 488 36.49 -7.33 -17.45
C GLY A 488 36.94 -8.19 -16.27
N VAL A 489 37.23 -9.45 -16.54
CA VAL A 489 37.50 -10.49 -15.52
C VAL A 489 38.67 -10.13 -14.61
N GLU A 490 39.78 -9.68 -15.18
CA GLU A 490 41.00 -9.34 -14.40
C GLU A 490 40.72 -8.26 -13.36
N ARG A 491 40.11 -7.12 -13.76
CA ARG A 491 39.80 -6.03 -12.84
C ARG A 491 38.79 -6.39 -11.79
N LEU A 492 37.76 -7.20 -12.14
CA LEU A 492 36.82 -7.67 -11.14
C LEU A 492 37.50 -8.56 -10.09
N THR A 493 38.44 -9.39 -10.52
CA THR A 493 39.26 -10.22 -9.62
C THR A 493 40.08 -9.37 -8.67
N ASP A 494 40.68 -8.25 -9.14
CA ASP A 494 41.40 -7.28 -8.30
C ASP A 494 40.49 -6.66 -7.24
N PHE A 495 39.20 -6.50 -7.50
CA PHE A 495 38.20 -6.02 -6.54
C PHE A 495 37.65 -7.17 -5.67
N GLY A 496 38.09 -8.41 -5.86
CA GLY A 496 37.64 -9.61 -5.11
C GLY A 496 36.31 -10.15 -5.58
N VAL A 497 35.89 -9.87 -6.82
CA VAL A 497 34.60 -10.28 -7.40
C VAL A 497 34.85 -11.19 -8.61
N THR A 498 34.18 -12.34 -8.63
CA THR A 498 34.11 -13.22 -9.82
C THR A 498 32.65 -13.37 -10.20
N LEU A 499 32.30 -13.06 -11.46
CA LEU A 499 30.96 -13.27 -11.97
C LEU A 499 30.60 -14.76 -11.92
N GLU A 500 29.33 -15.04 -11.75
CA GLU A 500 28.72 -16.38 -11.56
C GLU A 500 29.11 -17.10 -10.25
N ARG A 501 30.12 -16.60 -9.51
CA ARG A 501 30.47 -17.12 -8.19
C ARG A 501 30.05 -16.16 -7.07
N ASP A 502 30.47 -14.90 -7.15
CA ASP A 502 30.26 -13.90 -6.09
C ASP A 502 29.11 -12.95 -6.45
N TYR A 503 28.89 -12.72 -7.73
CA TYR A 503 27.82 -11.91 -8.26
C TYR A 503 27.36 -12.44 -9.64
N ALA A 504 26.05 -12.40 -9.94
CA ALA A 504 25.49 -12.89 -11.17
C ALA A 504 25.95 -12.08 -12.40
N ALA A 505 26.12 -12.72 -13.54
CA ALA A 505 26.19 -12.03 -14.82
C ALA A 505 24.81 -11.50 -15.23
N PRO A 506 24.73 -10.49 -16.11
CA PRO A 506 23.45 -9.99 -16.63
C PRO A 506 22.64 -11.09 -17.31
N ILE A 507 21.39 -11.31 -16.84
CA ILE A 507 20.49 -12.31 -17.42
C ILE A 507 19.84 -11.87 -18.74
N VAL A 508 20.02 -10.61 -19.13
CA VAL A 508 19.48 -10.02 -20.35
C VAL A 508 20.39 -8.91 -20.85
N ASP A 509 20.54 -8.79 -22.18
CA ASP A 509 21.12 -7.60 -22.80
C ASP A 509 20.05 -6.51 -22.95
N HIS A 510 20.30 -5.32 -22.40
CA HIS A 510 19.34 -4.22 -22.40
C HIS A 510 19.03 -3.70 -23.82
N ALA A 511 20.02 -3.65 -24.72
CA ALA A 511 19.81 -3.13 -26.06
C ALA A 511 18.91 -4.05 -26.89
N GLU A 512 19.12 -5.36 -26.80
CA GLU A 512 18.25 -6.35 -27.42
C GLU A 512 16.84 -6.37 -26.79
N ALA A 513 16.75 -6.31 -25.46
CA ALA A 513 15.50 -6.26 -24.74
C ALA A 513 14.66 -5.04 -25.14
N ARG A 514 15.32 -3.89 -25.30
CA ARG A 514 14.66 -2.66 -25.77
C ARG A 514 14.03 -2.87 -27.16
N GLN A 515 14.71 -3.53 -28.10
CA GLN A 515 14.17 -3.82 -29.43
C GLN A 515 12.94 -4.75 -29.32
N ARG A 516 13.05 -5.84 -28.56
CA ARG A 516 11.92 -6.76 -28.31
C ARG A 516 10.70 -6.04 -27.73
N THR A 517 10.93 -5.15 -26.78
CA THR A 517 9.86 -4.37 -26.15
C THR A 517 9.19 -3.40 -27.12
N LEU A 518 9.97 -2.68 -27.94
CA LEU A 518 9.41 -1.80 -28.96
C LEU A 518 8.55 -2.59 -29.96
N ALA A 519 9.00 -3.78 -30.38
CA ALA A 519 8.22 -4.66 -31.24
C ALA A 519 6.93 -5.19 -30.56
N ARG A 520 6.98 -5.49 -29.24
CA ARG A 520 5.82 -5.97 -28.49
C ARG A 520 4.70 -4.92 -28.37
N PHE A 521 5.04 -3.67 -28.15
CA PHE A 521 4.08 -2.57 -27.96
C PHE A 521 3.80 -1.80 -29.24
N GLY A 522 4.75 -1.76 -30.19
CA GLY A 522 4.61 -1.08 -31.47
C GLY A 522 3.99 -2.05 -32.48
N LYS A 523 2.70 -1.91 -32.68
CA LYS A 523 1.99 -2.60 -33.77
C LYS A 523 2.09 -1.81 -35.05
#